data_f613fcde7b182e6d2dbbb3d97fcd4f57
#
_entry.id   f613fcde7b182e6d2dbbb3d97fcd4f57
#
_cell.length_a   1.000
_cell.length_b   1.000
_cell.length_c   1.000
_cell.angle_alpha   90.00
_cell.angle_beta   90.00
_cell.angle_gamma   90.00
#
_symmetry.space_group_name_H-M   'P 1'
#
loop_
_entity.id
_entity.type
_entity.pdbx_description
1 polymer ?
#
loop_
_entity_poly.entity_id
_entity_poly.type
_entity_poly.pdbx_seq_one_letter_code
_entity_poly.pdbx_strand_id
1 'polypeptide(L)'
;MVVVLTIPAWGQADSAVERFYKGNQVRLIGSAGPGSGYSAWTRFIGQYLGRHLPGEPAVVVQYMAGAGGLIAANYMYSLAGRDGREIASLAREAPALSLMHAPGVRYDSLKLNWLGTPTSESNICVVGRNAPIKTLDDLYGKETVVGTDGIGSGMHMFPVALNALVHTKFKVIDGYSDSGVVLLAIDRGEIHGACQSAETLLHARGDAIRSGDLRVVLQGGMRPNPKFPGVPFVLDLARNEEQRLALRFLYSSQTFGRPYVAPPEVPPERVAALRQAFTDMFRDKDFLADAARQDYDVNPISGDDMTTLIGELAKTPKPIIDEVAALIAPPSPR
;
A
#
# COMPACT_ATOMS: atom_id res chain seq x y z
N MET A 1 -21.12 -61.05 -24.33
CA MET A 1 -21.94 -59.84 -24.48
C MET A 1 -21.46 -58.83 -23.46
N VAL A 2 -20.59 -57.89 -23.87
CA VAL A 2 -19.98 -56.90 -22.99
C VAL A 2 -20.87 -55.65 -23.07
N VAL A 3 -21.53 -55.31 -21.95
CA VAL A 3 -22.31 -54.07 -21.84
C VAL A 3 -21.36 -52.95 -21.54
N VAL A 4 -21.09 -52.11 -22.54
CA VAL A 4 -20.35 -50.83 -22.35
C VAL A 4 -21.33 -49.82 -21.78
N LEU A 5 -21.23 -49.55 -20.48
CA LEU A 5 -21.89 -48.42 -19.83
C LEU A 5 -21.19 -47.13 -20.26
N THR A 6 -21.80 -46.41 -21.17
CA THR A 6 -21.43 -45.01 -21.49
C THR A 6 -21.88 -44.13 -20.33
N ILE A 7 -20.93 -43.63 -19.53
CA ILE A 7 -21.17 -42.58 -18.55
C ILE A 7 -21.38 -41.28 -19.35
N PRO A 8 -22.51 -40.56 -19.23
CA PRO A 8 -22.68 -39.29 -19.88
C PRO A 8 -21.70 -38.28 -19.21
N ALA A 9 -20.89 -37.65 -20.05
CA ALA A 9 -20.10 -36.46 -19.61
C ALA A 9 -21.10 -35.35 -19.28
N TRP A 10 -21.43 -35.24 -17.99
CA TRP A 10 -22.14 -34.07 -17.47
C TRP A 10 -21.17 -32.92 -17.58
N GLY A 11 -21.33 -32.08 -18.61
CA GLY A 11 -20.68 -30.78 -18.64
C GLY A 11 -21.04 -30.05 -17.35
N GLN A 12 -20.06 -29.69 -16.53
CA GLN A 12 -20.29 -28.84 -15.39
C GLN A 12 -20.91 -27.55 -15.91
N ALA A 13 -22.15 -27.28 -15.54
CA ALA A 13 -22.81 -26.04 -15.88
C ALA A 13 -22.00 -24.90 -15.21
N ASP A 14 -21.64 -23.87 -15.98
CA ASP A 14 -20.94 -22.69 -15.50
C ASP A 14 -21.59 -22.21 -14.18
N SER A 15 -20.79 -21.94 -13.16
CA SER A 15 -21.32 -21.44 -11.89
C SER A 15 -21.99 -20.06 -12.09
N ALA A 16 -22.88 -19.66 -11.18
CA ALA A 16 -23.50 -18.34 -11.26
C ALA A 16 -22.44 -17.19 -11.29
N VAL A 17 -21.34 -17.38 -10.57
CA VAL A 17 -20.21 -16.44 -10.54
C VAL A 17 -19.48 -16.45 -11.89
N GLU A 18 -19.25 -17.61 -12.47
CA GLU A 18 -18.62 -17.73 -13.78
C GLU A 18 -19.46 -17.07 -14.89
N ARG A 19 -20.77 -17.35 -14.94
CA ARG A 19 -21.68 -16.66 -15.88
C ARG A 19 -21.70 -15.16 -15.71
N PHE A 20 -21.53 -14.66 -14.47
CA PHE A 20 -21.49 -13.24 -14.18
C PHE A 20 -20.23 -12.57 -14.75
N TYR A 21 -19.07 -13.19 -14.64
CA TYR A 21 -17.82 -12.62 -15.14
C TYR A 21 -17.56 -12.89 -16.63
N LYS A 22 -18.03 -14.00 -17.17
CA LYS A 22 -17.81 -14.42 -18.56
C LYS A 22 -18.30 -13.37 -19.56
N GLY A 23 -17.38 -12.89 -20.40
CA GLY A 23 -17.67 -11.85 -21.40
C GLY A 23 -17.83 -10.44 -20.84
N ASN A 24 -17.66 -10.25 -19.53
CA ASN A 24 -17.66 -8.94 -18.87
C ASN A 24 -16.24 -8.44 -18.60
N GLN A 25 -16.12 -7.22 -18.08
CA GLN A 25 -14.86 -6.62 -17.69
C GLN A 25 -14.83 -6.38 -16.18
N VAL A 26 -13.66 -6.55 -15.57
CA VAL A 26 -13.36 -6.08 -14.21
C VAL A 26 -12.52 -4.82 -14.31
N ARG A 27 -12.97 -3.75 -13.65
CA ARG A 27 -12.26 -2.49 -13.56
C ARG A 27 -11.35 -2.50 -12.33
N LEU A 28 -10.05 -2.42 -12.55
CA LEU A 28 -9.05 -2.35 -11.50
C LEU A 28 -8.55 -0.89 -11.38
N ILE A 29 -8.91 -0.25 -10.28
CA ILE A 29 -8.61 1.16 -10.04
C ILE A 29 -7.32 1.27 -9.22
N GLY A 30 -6.31 1.97 -9.75
CA GLY A 30 -5.11 2.36 -9.05
C GLY A 30 -5.30 3.70 -8.35
N SER A 31 -4.99 3.78 -7.04
CA SER A 31 -5.19 5.00 -6.24
C SER A 31 -4.05 6.02 -6.35
N ALA A 32 -3.02 5.75 -7.14
CA ALA A 32 -1.84 6.61 -7.27
C ALA A 32 -1.50 6.92 -8.73
N GLY A 33 -0.69 7.97 -8.95
CA GLY A 33 -0.24 8.39 -10.28
C GLY A 33 0.61 7.34 -11.01
N PRO A 34 0.69 7.38 -12.35
CA PRO A 34 1.30 6.32 -13.19
C PRO A 34 2.77 6.00 -12.88
N GLY A 35 3.53 6.96 -12.33
CA GLY A 35 4.95 6.81 -11.96
C GLY A 35 5.19 6.20 -10.59
N SER A 36 4.13 5.88 -9.84
CA SER A 36 4.26 5.33 -8.49
C SER A 36 4.47 3.81 -8.48
N GLY A 37 5.06 3.30 -7.39
CA GLY A 37 5.16 1.87 -7.15
C GLY A 37 3.78 1.19 -7.01
N TYR A 38 2.75 1.91 -6.53
CA TYR A 38 1.36 1.40 -6.52
C TYR A 38 0.86 1.13 -7.93
N SER A 39 1.09 2.06 -8.86
CA SER A 39 0.65 1.91 -10.24
C SER A 39 1.41 0.82 -10.98
N ALA A 40 2.68 0.63 -10.67
CA ALA A 40 3.47 -0.48 -11.21
C ALA A 40 2.85 -1.83 -10.79
N TRP A 41 2.59 -2.02 -9.49
CA TRP A 41 1.91 -3.20 -9.00
C TRP A 41 0.49 -3.36 -9.55
N THR A 42 -0.29 -2.27 -9.66
CA THR A 42 -1.65 -2.33 -10.22
C THR A 42 -1.65 -2.84 -11.66
N ARG A 43 -0.71 -2.36 -12.49
CA ARG A 43 -0.54 -2.87 -13.86
C ARG A 43 -0.15 -4.34 -13.87
N PHE A 44 0.80 -4.72 -13.03
CA PHE A 44 1.27 -6.09 -12.94
C PHE A 44 0.17 -7.07 -12.52
N ILE A 45 -0.59 -6.76 -11.47
CA ILE A 45 -1.77 -7.55 -11.04
C ILE A 45 -2.81 -7.62 -12.16
N GLY A 46 -3.08 -6.49 -12.84
CA GLY A 46 -4.07 -6.44 -13.93
C GLY A 46 -3.77 -7.38 -15.10
N GLN A 47 -2.50 -7.71 -15.34
CA GLN A 47 -2.09 -8.64 -16.41
C GLN A 47 -2.43 -10.09 -16.07
N TYR A 48 -2.53 -10.44 -14.79
CA TYR A 48 -2.66 -11.82 -14.33
C TYR A 48 -4.04 -12.13 -13.77
N LEU A 49 -4.69 -11.19 -13.10
CA LEU A 49 -5.90 -11.45 -12.30
C LEU A 49 -7.04 -12.06 -13.11
N GLY A 50 -7.25 -11.62 -14.35
CA GLY A 50 -8.38 -12.09 -15.17
C GLY A 50 -8.39 -13.60 -15.38
N ARG A 51 -7.22 -14.20 -15.60
CA ARG A 51 -7.10 -15.67 -15.82
C ARG A 51 -7.40 -16.52 -14.59
N HIS A 52 -7.43 -15.91 -13.41
CA HIS A 52 -7.74 -16.59 -12.16
C HIS A 52 -9.17 -16.35 -11.68
N LEU A 53 -9.91 -15.44 -12.32
CA LEU A 53 -11.33 -15.24 -12.03
C LEU A 53 -12.18 -16.23 -12.84
N PRO A 54 -13.24 -16.80 -12.25
CA PRO A 54 -14.18 -17.63 -13.00
C PRO A 54 -14.72 -16.88 -14.22
N GLY A 55 -14.73 -17.52 -15.39
CA GLY A 55 -15.16 -16.88 -16.64
C GLY A 55 -14.13 -15.98 -17.32
N GLU A 56 -12.93 -15.87 -16.78
CA GLU A 56 -11.75 -15.20 -17.33
C GLU A 56 -12.05 -13.80 -17.91
N PRO A 57 -12.64 -12.87 -17.12
CA PRO A 57 -12.98 -11.54 -17.60
C PRO A 57 -11.73 -10.72 -17.94
N ALA A 58 -11.86 -9.84 -18.90
CA ALA A 58 -10.81 -8.85 -19.16
C ALA A 58 -10.67 -7.89 -17.95
N VAL A 59 -9.43 -7.63 -17.53
CA VAL A 59 -9.15 -6.66 -16.47
C VAL A 59 -8.66 -5.36 -17.08
N VAL A 60 -9.40 -4.27 -16.83
CA VAL A 60 -9.08 -2.93 -17.35
C VAL A 60 -8.54 -2.07 -16.20
N VAL A 61 -7.28 -1.65 -16.30
CA VAL A 61 -6.63 -0.79 -15.31
C VAL A 61 -6.97 0.67 -15.59
N GLN A 62 -7.42 1.37 -14.55
CA GLN A 62 -7.66 2.81 -14.56
C GLN A 62 -7.01 3.45 -13.34
N TYR A 63 -6.75 4.77 -13.37
CA TYR A 63 -6.16 5.48 -12.25
C TYR A 63 -7.08 6.56 -11.71
N MET A 64 -7.17 6.62 -10.40
CA MET A 64 -7.92 7.65 -9.65
C MET A 64 -7.01 8.20 -8.56
N ALA A 65 -5.96 8.91 -9.01
CA ALA A 65 -4.97 9.49 -8.12
C ALA A 65 -5.49 10.74 -7.42
N GLY A 66 -4.89 11.07 -6.28
CA GLY A 66 -5.10 12.32 -5.56
C GLY A 66 -5.28 12.14 -4.06
N ALA A 67 -4.89 13.18 -3.31
CA ALA A 67 -4.94 13.24 -1.86
C ALA A 67 -4.36 11.98 -1.17
N GLY A 68 -3.19 11.49 -1.63
CA GLY A 68 -2.57 10.28 -1.05
C GLY A 68 -3.40 8.99 -1.20
N GLY A 69 -4.31 8.94 -2.21
CA GLY A 69 -5.19 7.79 -2.45
C GLY A 69 -6.58 7.91 -1.84
N LEU A 70 -6.88 8.98 -1.09
CA LEU A 70 -8.21 9.18 -0.47
C LEU A 70 -9.34 9.26 -1.50
N ILE A 71 -9.08 9.83 -2.70
CA ILE A 71 -10.11 9.94 -3.75
C ILE A 71 -10.59 8.54 -4.15
N ALA A 72 -9.68 7.62 -4.44
CA ALA A 72 -10.04 6.25 -4.81
C ALA A 72 -10.71 5.49 -3.66
N ALA A 73 -10.23 5.63 -2.41
CA ALA A 73 -10.81 4.96 -1.25
C ALA A 73 -12.26 5.42 -0.99
N ASN A 74 -12.51 6.74 -1.04
CA ASN A 74 -13.85 7.31 -0.90
C ASN A 74 -14.78 6.87 -2.04
N TYR A 75 -14.27 6.82 -3.28
CA TYR A 75 -15.01 6.33 -4.43
C TYR A 75 -15.44 4.87 -4.23
N MET A 76 -14.49 4.00 -3.87
CA MET A 76 -14.76 2.57 -3.64
C MET A 76 -15.82 2.32 -2.58
N TYR A 77 -15.84 3.14 -1.54
CA TYR A 77 -16.81 3.00 -0.45
C TYR A 77 -18.21 3.52 -0.81
N SER A 78 -18.28 4.66 -1.52
CA SER A 78 -19.53 5.42 -1.65
C SER A 78 -20.17 5.34 -3.02
N LEU A 79 -19.39 5.17 -4.10
CA LEU A 79 -19.84 5.36 -5.48
C LEU A 79 -19.58 4.16 -6.40
N ALA A 80 -18.61 3.29 -6.08
CA ALA A 80 -18.30 2.13 -6.90
C ALA A 80 -19.45 1.13 -6.96
N GLY A 81 -19.58 0.45 -8.09
CA GLY A 81 -20.58 -0.60 -8.28
C GLY A 81 -20.39 -1.76 -7.30
N ARG A 82 -21.47 -2.18 -6.64
CA ARG A 82 -21.45 -3.21 -5.59
C ARG A 82 -21.68 -4.62 -6.14
N ASP A 83 -21.40 -4.82 -7.41
CA ASP A 83 -21.62 -6.09 -8.08
C ASP A 83 -20.36 -6.97 -8.19
N GLY A 84 -19.19 -6.47 -7.76
CA GLY A 84 -17.91 -7.20 -7.81
C GLY A 84 -17.10 -7.00 -9.09
N ARG A 85 -17.53 -6.14 -10.01
CA ARG A 85 -16.76 -5.80 -11.22
C ARG A 85 -15.82 -4.61 -11.03
N GLU A 86 -15.88 -3.91 -9.90
CA GLU A 86 -14.97 -2.84 -9.54
C GLU A 86 -14.15 -3.23 -8.33
N ILE A 87 -12.84 -3.17 -8.48
CA ILE A 87 -11.87 -3.40 -7.41
C ILE A 87 -10.81 -2.31 -7.46
N ALA A 88 -10.13 -2.05 -6.35
CA ALA A 88 -9.08 -1.05 -6.32
C ALA A 88 -7.84 -1.50 -5.56
N SER A 89 -6.69 -0.98 -5.97
CA SER A 89 -5.48 -0.91 -5.17
C SER A 89 -5.54 0.37 -4.35
N LEU A 90 -5.54 0.29 -3.02
CA LEU A 90 -5.55 1.44 -2.12
C LEU A 90 -4.16 1.70 -1.54
N ALA A 91 -3.98 2.89 -0.98
CA ALA A 91 -2.83 3.18 -0.13
C ALA A 91 -2.87 2.27 1.12
N ARG A 92 -1.73 1.77 1.56
CA ARG A 92 -1.62 0.90 2.74
C ARG A 92 -2.05 1.59 4.03
N GLU A 93 -2.02 2.91 4.02
CA GLU A 93 -2.45 3.77 5.13
C GLU A 93 -3.97 3.85 5.26
N ALA A 94 -4.73 3.41 4.25
CA ALA A 94 -6.18 3.51 4.24
C ALA A 94 -6.87 2.94 5.50
N PRO A 95 -6.48 1.77 6.06
CA PRO A 95 -7.07 1.31 7.31
C PRO A 95 -6.83 2.26 8.48
N ALA A 96 -5.60 2.73 8.68
CA ALA A 96 -5.26 3.63 9.78
C ALA A 96 -5.95 4.99 9.64
N LEU A 97 -5.98 5.56 8.42
CA LEU A 97 -6.69 6.82 8.14
C LEU A 97 -8.18 6.74 8.47
N SER A 98 -8.82 5.60 8.17
CA SER A 98 -10.22 5.36 8.53
C SER A 98 -10.42 5.31 10.04
N LEU A 99 -9.57 4.60 10.77
CA LEU A 99 -9.64 4.47 12.23
C LEU A 99 -9.36 5.79 12.96
N MET A 100 -8.53 6.64 12.39
CA MET A 100 -8.23 7.98 12.88
C MET A 100 -9.32 9.01 12.54
N HIS A 101 -10.31 8.66 11.72
CA HIS A 101 -11.26 9.62 11.14
C HIS A 101 -10.54 10.82 10.49
N ALA A 102 -9.45 10.55 9.78
CA ALA A 102 -8.59 11.58 9.22
C ALA A 102 -9.37 12.53 8.29
N PRO A 103 -8.96 13.82 8.17
CA PRO A 103 -9.65 14.77 7.30
C PRO A 103 -9.79 14.28 5.86
N GLY A 104 -11.00 14.37 5.30
CA GLY A 104 -11.31 13.91 3.95
C GLY A 104 -11.64 12.42 3.82
N VAL A 105 -11.50 11.62 4.86
CA VAL A 105 -11.94 10.22 4.89
C VAL A 105 -13.47 10.15 4.96
N ARG A 106 -14.08 9.41 4.01
CA ARG A 106 -15.52 9.16 3.91
C ARG A 106 -15.82 7.67 3.75
N TYR A 107 -14.93 6.82 4.22
CA TYR A 107 -15.06 5.36 4.17
C TYR A 107 -14.79 4.75 5.54
N ASP A 108 -15.33 3.56 5.73
CA ASP A 108 -15.07 2.70 6.89
C ASP A 108 -14.27 1.48 6.41
N SER A 109 -13.02 1.40 6.83
CA SER A 109 -12.12 0.30 6.43
C SER A 109 -12.59 -1.07 6.92
N LEU A 110 -13.39 -1.12 7.99
CA LEU A 110 -13.96 -2.35 8.53
C LEU A 110 -15.11 -2.90 7.67
N LYS A 111 -15.66 -2.09 6.75
CA LYS A 111 -16.75 -2.48 5.84
C LYS A 111 -16.30 -2.75 4.41
N LEU A 112 -15.07 -2.38 4.05
CA LEU A 112 -14.50 -2.73 2.75
C LEU A 112 -14.21 -4.24 2.68
N ASN A 113 -14.39 -4.82 1.51
CA ASN A 113 -14.02 -6.21 1.26
C ASN A 113 -12.55 -6.29 0.87
N TRP A 114 -11.66 -6.58 1.80
CA TRP A 114 -10.24 -6.76 1.55
C TRP A 114 -10.02 -8.06 0.78
N LEU A 115 -9.29 -7.98 -0.35
CA LEU A 115 -9.06 -9.10 -1.28
C LEU A 115 -7.69 -9.74 -1.09
N GLY A 116 -6.75 -8.98 -0.53
CA GLY A 116 -5.38 -9.41 -0.27
C GLY A 116 -4.35 -8.34 -0.64
N THR A 117 -3.09 -8.66 -0.41
CA THR A 117 -1.94 -7.87 -0.83
C THR A 117 -0.85 -8.81 -1.36
N PRO A 118 -0.12 -8.45 -2.45
CA PRO A 118 0.98 -9.27 -2.97
C PRO A 118 2.22 -9.23 -2.07
N THR A 119 2.35 -8.23 -1.22
CA THR A 119 3.57 -8.01 -0.44
C THR A 119 3.26 -7.24 0.84
N SER A 120 4.03 -7.53 1.89
CA SER A 120 4.22 -6.61 3.01
C SER A 120 5.51 -5.83 2.76
N GLU A 121 5.55 -4.58 3.19
CA GLU A 121 6.65 -3.68 2.88
C GLU A 121 7.26 -3.09 4.14
N SER A 122 8.38 -2.40 3.95
CA SER A 122 8.99 -1.51 4.93
C SER A 122 9.08 -0.10 4.38
N ASN A 123 9.26 0.86 5.26
CA ASN A 123 9.51 2.25 4.89
C ASN A 123 10.99 2.58 5.14
N ILE A 124 11.57 3.40 4.28
CA ILE A 124 12.89 3.98 4.51
C ILE A 124 12.86 5.48 4.21
N CYS A 125 13.59 6.25 5.03
CA CYS A 125 13.89 7.63 4.72
C CYS A 125 15.26 7.67 4.03
N VAL A 126 15.29 8.21 2.82
CA VAL A 126 16.52 8.41 2.04
C VAL A 126 16.79 9.88 1.85
N VAL A 127 18.08 10.20 1.71
CA VAL A 127 18.55 11.56 1.36
C VAL A 127 19.56 11.44 0.22
N GLY A 128 19.56 12.44 -0.65
CA GLY A 128 20.53 12.54 -1.74
C GLY A 128 21.97 12.77 -1.22
N ARG A 129 22.95 12.40 -2.01
CA ARG A 129 24.39 12.52 -1.69
C ARG A 129 24.78 13.90 -1.16
N ASN A 130 24.23 14.95 -1.74
CA ASN A 130 24.56 16.35 -1.42
C ASN A 130 23.74 16.91 -0.24
N ALA A 131 22.80 16.15 0.29
CA ALA A 131 22.04 16.57 1.46
C ALA A 131 22.96 16.74 2.68
N PRO A 132 22.67 17.70 3.56
CA PRO A 132 23.50 17.97 4.76
C PRO A 132 23.34 16.87 5.83
N ILE A 133 22.55 15.83 5.56
CA ILE A 133 22.17 14.75 6.46
C ILE A 133 22.99 13.50 6.13
N LYS A 134 23.70 12.95 7.12
CA LYS A 134 24.54 11.76 6.98
C LYS A 134 24.21 10.67 8.01
N THR A 135 23.69 11.06 9.14
CA THR A 135 23.42 10.20 10.30
C THR A 135 22.03 10.47 10.87
N LEU A 136 21.58 9.61 11.80
CA LEU A 136 20.36 9.86 12.58
C LEU A 136 20.44 11.16 13.38
N ASP A 137 21.61 11.48 13.96
CA ASP A 137 21.80 12.70 14.76
C ASP A 137 21.60 13.97 13.92
N ASP A 138 21.96 13.92 12.64
CA ASP A 138 21.70 15.04 11.73
C ASP A 138 20.19 15.30 11.57
N LEU A 139 19.34 14.27 11.62
CA LEU A 139 17.87 14.41 11.55
C LEU A 139 17.30 15.17 12.75
N TYR A 140 17.98 15.12 13.90
CA TYR A 140 17.62 15.92 15.10
C TYR A 140 18.17 17.34 15.04
N GLY A 141 19.32 17.52 14.43
CA GLY A 141 20.07 18.80 14.42
C GLY A 141 19.75 19.72 13.25
N LYS A 142 19.44 19.17 12.07
CA LYS A 142 19.36 19.89 10.80
C LYS A 142 17.99 19.76 10.14
N GLU A 143 17.52 20.85 9.52
CA GLU A 143 16.31 20.80 8.68
C GLU A 143 16.54 19.88 7.47
N THR A 144 15.66 18.91 7.30
CA THR A 144 15.68 17.96 6.19
C THR A 144 14.44 18.14 5.33
N VAL A 145 14.60 18.77 4.17
CA VAL A 145 13.49 18.98 3.22
C VAL A 145 13.15 17.68 2.54
N VAL A 146 11.90 17.19 2.70
CA VAL A 146 11.40 15.95 2.10
C VAL A 146 10.15 16.20 1.27
N GLY A 147 10.06 15.55 0.10
CA GLY A 147 8.92 15.65 -0.79
C GLY A 147 7.89 14.55 -0.53
N THR A 148 6.61 14.85 -0.78
CA THR A 148 5.49 13.92 -0.62
C THR A 148 4.43 14.06 -1.71
N ASP A 149 3.66 12.99 -1.92
CA ASP A 149 2.55 12.93 -2.88
C ASP A 149 1.18 13.28 -2.26
N GLY A 150 1.17 13.76 -1.01
CA GLY A 150 -0.02 14.30 -0.36
C GLY A 150 -0.28 13.80 1.05
N ILE A 151 -1.14 14.52 1.76
CA ILE A 151 -1.43 14.37 3.20
C ILE A 151 -1.88 12.95 3.58
N GLY A 152 -2.62 12.25 2.70
CA GLY A 152 -3.09 10.89 2.96
C GLY A 152 -2.05 9.79 2.76
N SER A 153 -0.84 10.12 2.35
CA SER A 153 0.21 9.14 2.06
C SER A 153 1.19 8.94 3.21
N GLY A 154 1.83 7.78 3.26
CA GLY A 154 2.91 7.51 4.20
C GLY A 154 4.11 8.44 4.01
N MET A 155 4.35 8.93 2.77
CA MET A 155 5.41 9.90 2.50
C MET A 155 5.22 11.21 3.27
N HIS A 156 3.96 11.61 3.53
CA HIS A 156 3.62 12.76 4.38
C HIS A 156 3.56 12.37 5.86
N MET A 157 2.80 11.33 6.17
CA MET A 157 2.46 10.96 7.55
C MET A 157 3.70 10.60 8.39
N PHE A 158 4.62 9.82 7.83
CA PHE A 158 5.80 9.36 8.58
C PHE A 158 6.72 10.49 9.01
N PRO A 159 7.22 11.38 8.13
CA PRO A 159 8.10 12.47 8.57
C PRO A 159 7.40 13.45 9.54
N VAL A 160 6.09 13.70 9.36
CA VAL A 160 5.32 14.55 10.29
C VAL A 160 5.25 13.91 11.68
N ALA A 161 4.89 12.63 11.75
CA ALA A 161 4.83 11.89 13.02
C ALA A 161 6.21 11.75 13.68
N LEU A 162 7.28 11.53 12.90
CA LEU A 162 8.64 11.47 13.43
C LEU A 162 9.08 12.81 14.04
N ASN A 163 8.70 13.94 13.45
CA ASN A 163 8.95 15.25 14.04
C ASN A 163 8.29 15.38 15.42
N ALA A 164 7.05 14.96 15.54
CA ALA A 164 6.29 15.09 16.78
C ALA A 164 6.73 14.08 17.85
N LEU A 165 6.85 12.80 17.47
CA LEU A 165 7.09 11.72 18.44
C LEU A 165 8.55 11.57 18.83
N VAL A 166 9.49 11.78 17.91
CA VAL A 166 10.92 11.54 18.16
C VAL A 166 11.81 12.76 17.86
N HIS A 167 11.19 13.92 17.60
CA HIS A 167 11.85 15.22 17.48
C HIS A 167 12.83 15.37 16.32
N THR A 168 12.57 14.70 15.20
CA THR A 168 13.30 14.97 13.95
C THR A 168 12.92 16.34 13.39
N LYS A 169 13.66 16.82 12.38
CA LYS A 169 13.46 18.15 11.79
C LYS A 169 13.17 18.04 10.28
N PHE A 170 12.21 17.22 9.93
CA PHE A 170 11.73 17.15 8.54
C PHE A 170 10.89 18.38 8.19
N LYS A 171 11.23 19.02 7.05
CA LYS A 171 10.37 20.02 6.42
C LYS A 171 9.68 19.36 5.25
N VAL A 172 8.38 19.10 5.43
CA VAL A 172 7.58 18.35 4.46
C VAL A 172 7.05 19.30 3.39
N ILE A 173 7.27 18.95 2.11
CA ILE A 173 6.79 19.68 0.95
C ILE A 173 5.82 18.76 0.20
N ASP A 174 4.55 19.12 0.23
CA ASP A 174 3.47 18.41 -0.46
C ASP A 174 3.30 18.90 -1.91
N GLY A 175 2.56 18.11 -2.71
CA GLY A 175 2.08 18.53 -4.02
C GLY A 175 2.78 17.88 -5.21
N TYR A 176 3.69 16.94 -4.99
CA TYR A 176 4.19 16.09 -6.07
C TYR A 176 3.11 15.12 -6.54
N SER A 177 3.05 14.84 -7.84
CA SER A 177 1.99 13.98 -8.40
C SER A 177 2.12 12.51 -8.00
N ASP A 178 3.36 12.06 -7.77
CA ASP A 178 3.68 10.70 -7.36
C ASP A 178 5.13 10.57 -6.86
N SER A 179 5.47 9.40 -6.30
CA SER A 179 6.81 9.12 -5.77
C SER A 179 7.93 9.17 -6.81
N GLY A 180 7.64 8.93 -8.09
CA GLY A 180 8.63 9.05 -9.17
C GLY A 180 9.07 10.50 -9.38
N VAL A 181 8.12 11.44 -9.32
CA VAL A 181 8.41 12.89 -9.43
C VAL A 181 9.20 13.37 -8.20
N VAL A 182 8.91 12.85 -7.01
CA VAL A 182 9.70 13.14 -5.81
C VAL A 182 11.17 12.70 -5.98
N LEU A 183 11.41 11.52 -6.55
CA LEU A 183 12.78 11.04 -6.81
C LEU A 183 13.54 11.95 -7.79
N LEU A 184 12.85 12.44 -8.82
CA LEU A 184 13.45 13.42 -9.77
C LEU A 184 13.80 14.73 -9.07
N ALA A 185 12.98 15.20 -8.13
CA ALA A 185 13.26 16.42 -7.35
C ALA A 185 14.50 16.23 -6.44
N ILE A 186 14.71 15.03 -5.87
CA ILE A 186 15.93 14.69 -5.13
C ILE A 186 17.15 14.73 -6.08
N ASP A 187 17.07 14.11 -7.25
CA ASP A 187 18.15 14.08 -8.24
C ASP A 187 18.57 15.50 -8.68
N ARG A 188 17.61 16.42 -8.78
CA ARG A 188 17.85 17.84 -9.12
C ARG A 188 18.31 18.70 -7.95
N GLY A 189 18.30 18.16 -6.72
CA GLY A 189 18.63 18.91 -5.51
C GLY A 189 17.57 19.92 -5.08
N GLU A 190 16.34 19.82 -5.56
CA GLU A 190 15.21 20.68 -5.16
C GLU A 190 14.76 20.37 -3.73
N ILE A 191 14.90 19.12 -3.31
CA ILE A 191 14.65 18.62 -1.95
C ILE A 191 15.79 17.71 -1.51
N HIS A 192 15.90 17.50 -0.19
CA HIS A 192 16.97 16.68 0.37
C HIS A 192 16.68 15.18 0.24
N GLY A 193 15.40 14.74 0.36
CA GLY A 193 15.07 13.34 0.42
C GLY A 193 13.58 13.05 0.45
N ALA A 194 13.24 11.80 0.82
CA ALA A 194 11.88 11.33 1.01
C ALA A 194 11.84 10.12 1.96
N CYS A 195 10.68 9.91 2.62
CA CYS A 195 10.38 8.68 3.36
C CYS A 195 9.34 7.88 2.57
N GLN A 196 9.71 6.71 2.02
CA GLN A 196 8.80 5.91 1.20
C GLN A 196 9.11 4.40 1.26
N SER A 197 8.35 3.61 0.51
CA SER A 197 8.56 2.15 0.43
C SER A 197 9.99 1.80 0.05
N ALA A 198 10.61 0.94 0.85
CA ALA A 198 11.93 0.40 0.59
C ALA A 198 11.97 -0.39 -0.72
N GLU A 199 10.93 -1.17 -0.97
CA GLU A 199 10.79 -2.03 -2.15
C GLU A 199 10.69 -1.17 -3.42
N THR A 200 9.89 -0.10 -3.38
CA THR A 200 9.81 0.87 -4.51
C THR A 200 11.15 1.54 -4.77
N LEU A 201 11.85 1.96 -3.70
CA LEU A 201 13.17 2.61 -3.85
C LEU A 201 14.24 1.64 -4.36
N LEU A 202 14.27 0.41 -3.86
CA LEU A 202 15.21 -0.61 -4.34
C LEU A 202 14.98 -0.94 -5.81
N HIS A 203 13.72 -1.04 -6.22
CA HIS A 203 13.37 -1.27 -7.63
C HIS A 203 13.73 -0.08 -8.52
N ALA A 204 13.38 1.14 -8.11
CA ALA A 204 13.56 2.34 -8.95
C ALA A 204 14.98 2.91 -8.89
N ARG A 205 15.67 2.78 -7.76
CA ARG A 205 16.93 3.46 -7.44
C ARG A 205 17.91 2.59 -6.63
N GLY A 206 17.83 1.27 -6.77
CA GLY A 206 18.70 0.34 -6.04
C GLY A 206 20.19 0.61 -6.27
N ASP A 207 20.58 0.97 -7.52
CA ASP A 207 21.97 1.34 -7.85
C ASP A 207 22.41 2.59 -7.09
N ALA A 208 21.56 3.61 -7.02
CA ALA A 208 21.85 4.86 -6.31
C ALA A 208 21.98 4.62 -4.79
N ILE A 209 21.23 3.68 -4.23
CA ILE A 209 21.38 3.26 -2.82
C ILE A 209 22.72 2.52 -2.64
N ARG A 210 23.05 1.58 -3.53
CA ARG A 210 24.32 0.83 -3.47
C ARG A 210 25.56 1.71 -3.65
N SER A 211 25.50 2.71 -4.55
CA SER A 211 26.59 3.67 -4.77
C SER A 211 26.70 4.74 -3.66
N GLY A 212 25.67 4.89 -2.82
CA GLY A 212 25.58 5.97 -1.82
C GLY A 212 25.15 7.32 -2.38
N ASP A 213 24.65 7.38 -3.61
CA ASP A 213 24.01 8.57 -4.19
C ASP A 213 22.69 8.89 -3.47
N LEU A 214 22.00 7.83 -3.06
CA LEU A 214 20.91 7.88 -2.09
C LEU A 214 21.34 7.17 -0.80
N ARG A 215 21.36 7.87 0.30
CA ARG A 215 21.69 7.32 1.62
C ARG A 215 20.43 7.02 2.39
N VAL A 216 20.28 5.78 2.88
CA VAL A 216 19.23 5.40 3.84
C VAL A 216 19.63 5.88 5.23
N VAL A 217 18.84 6.74 5.85
CA VAL A 217 19.13 7.34 7.17
C VAL A 217 18.22 6.83 8.28
N LEU A 218 17.08 6.24 7.93
CA LEU A 218 16.14 5.66 8.88
C LEU A 218 15.31 4.57 8.18
N GLN A 219 14.97 3.51 8.90
CA GLN A 219 14.04 2.47 8.44
C GLN A 219 12.86 2.32 9.39
N GLY A 220 11.68 2.03 8.83
CA GLY A 220 10.43 1.90 9.57
C GLY A 220 9.60 0.72 9.07
N GLY A 221 8.85 0.13 9.99
CA GLY A 221 8.01 -1.04 9.78
C GLY A 221 7.71 -1.73 11.10
N MET A 222 7.18 -2.95 11.04
CA MET A 222 6.93 -3.74 12.25
C MET A 222 8.18 -4.51 12.72
N ARG A 223 9.20 -4.61 11.87
CA ARG A 223 10.52 -5.21 12.15
C ARG A 223 11.57 -4.56 11.25
N PRO A 224 12.86 -4.59 11.63
CA PRO A 224 13.95 -4.13 10.76
C PRO A 224 13.97 -4.90 9.42
N ASN A 225 14.24 -4.19 8.34
CA ASN A 225 14.42 -4.79 7.02
C ASN A 225 15.86 -5.33 6.90
N PRO A 226 16.05 -6.62 6.65
CA PRO A 226 17.39 -7.23 6.56
C PRO A 226 18.24 -6.70 5.40
N LYS A 227 17.63 -6.04 4.41
CA LYS A 227 18.35 -5.39 3.31
C LYS A 227 19.09 -4.10 3.75
N PHE A 228 18.80 -3.58 4.95
CA PHE A 228 19.39 -2.35 5.50
C PHE A 228 20.02 -2.59 6.89
N PRO A 229 21.01 -3.49 7.02
CA PRO A 229 21.64 -3.77 8.30
C PRO A 229 22.34 -2.51 8.84
N GLY A 230 22.18 -2.25 10.14
CA GLY A 230 22.80 -1.11 10.81
C GLY A 230 22.12 0.26 10.57
N VAL A 231 21.12 0.34 9.71
CA VAL A 231 20.29 1.56 9.61
C VAL A 231 19.39 1.65 10.84
N PRO A 232 19.32 2.82 11.52
CA PRO A 232 18.46 3.01 12.68
C PRO A 232 17.01 2.60 12.40
N PHE A 233 16.38 1.92 13.38
CA PHE A 233 15.01 1.43 13.25
C PHE A 233 14.05 2.31 14.07
N VAL A 234 12.97 2.74 13.45
CA VAL A 234 12.06 3.75 14.01
C VAL A 234 11.47 3.38 15.36
N LEU A 235 11.12 2.10 15.60
CA LEU A 235 10.52 1.69 16.88
C LEU A 235 11.53 1.73 18.04
N ASP A 236 12.84 1.69 17.75
CA ASP A 236 13.91 1.80 18.76
C ASP A 236 14.14 3.25 19.19
N LEU A 237 13.58 4.24 18.46
CA LEU A 237 13.69 5.66 18.80
C LEU A 237 12.67 6.08 19.86
N ALA A 238 11.67 5.26 20.17
CA ALA A 238 10.68 5.55 21.20
C ALA A 238 11.31 5.60 22.59
N ARG A 239 11.03 6.67 23.33
CA ARG A 239 11.56 6.92 24.68
C ARG A 239 10.63 6.44 25.79
N ASN A 240 9.38 6.15 25.47
CA ASN A 240 8.36 5.65 26.37
C ASN A 240 7.37 4.73 25.62
N GLU A 241 6.47 4.07 26.37
CA GLU A 241 5.52 3.13 25.80
C GLU A 241 4.45 3.81 24.93
N GLU A 242 4.02 5.02 25.26
CA GLU A 242 3.06 5.80 24.48
C GLU A 242 3.59 6.10 23.08
N GLN A 243 4.82 6.64 22.98
CA GLN A 243 5.50 6.83 21.70
C GLN A 243 5.66 5.52 20.92
N ARG A 244 5.98 4.43 21.62
CA ARG A 244 6.12 3.09 20.99
C ARG A 244 4.81 2.63 20.41
N LEU A 245 3.69 2.75 21.12
CA LEU A 245 2.36 2.40 20.64
C LEU A 245 1.93 3.27 19.45
N ALA A 246 2.16 4.57 19.51
CA ALA A 246 1.86 5.51 18.43
C ALA A 246 2.65 5.16 17.16
N LEU A 247 3.96 4.92 17.27
CA LEU A 247 4.80 4.49 16.15
C LEU A 247 4.36 3.12 15.61
N ARG A 248 4.04 2.15 16.48
CA ARG A 248 3.52 0.83 16.04
C ARG A 248 2.21 0.96 15.29
N PHE A 249 1.26 1.77 15.78
CA PHE A 249 -0.01 2.01 15.10
C PHE A 249 0.24 2.58 13.69
N LEU A 250 1.06 3.62 13.59
CA LEU A 250 1.36 4.29 12.34
C LEU A 250 2.07 3.35 11.33
N TYR A 251 3.12 2.66 11.80
CA TYR A 251 3.93 1.79 10.94
C TYR A 251 3.32 0.39 10.71
N SER A 252 2.23 0.03 11.41
CA SER A 252 1.47 -1.19 11.11
C SER A 252 0.95 -1.22 9.68
N SER A 253 0.69 -0.06 9.09
CA SER A 253 0.30 0.09 7.69
C SER A 253 1.28 -0.57 6.71
N GLN A 254 2.57 -0.69 7.07
CA GLN A 254 3.57 -1.34 6.23
C GLN A 254 3.28 -2.84 6.02
N THR A 255 2.58 -3.48 6.97
CA THR A 255 2.14 -4.87 6.84
C THR A 255 1.14 -5.05 5.69
N PHE A 256 0.33 -4.05 5.41
CA PHE A 256 -0.68 -4.12 4.34
C PHE A 256 -0.08 -3.98 2.94
N GLY A 257 1.14 -3.47 2.82
CA GLY A 257 1.90 -3.39 1.56
C GLY A 257 1.13 -2.71 0.41
N ARG A 258 0.55 -3.49 -0.49
CA ARG A 258 -0.20 -3.04 -1.67
C ARG A 258 -1.63 -3.59 -1.64
N PRO A 259 -2.52 -3.11 -0.77
CA PRO A 259 -3.81 -3.72 -0.52
C PRO A 259 -4.79 -3.56 -1.68
N TYR A 260 -5.55 -4.62 -1.94
CA TYR A 260 -6.63 -4.63 -2.91
C TYR A 260 -7.98 -4.80 -2.21
N VAL A 261 -8.98 -4.08 -2.68
CA VAL A 261 -10.33 -4.07 -2.09
C VAL A 261 -11.42 -4.16 -3.16
N ALA A 262 -12.57 -4.68 -2.74
CA ALA A 262 -13.86 -4.46 -3.38
C ALA A 262 -14.75 -3.57 -2.50
N PRO A 263 -15.79 -2.93 -3.07
CA PRO A 263 -16.75 -2.10 -2.33
C PRO A 263 -17.45 -2.88 -1.20
N PRO A 264 -18.06 -2.20 -0.23
CA PRO A 264 -19.00 -2.85 0.68
C PRO A 264 -20.18 -3.46 -0.09
N GLU A 265 -20.85 -4.44 0.54
CA GLU A 265 -22.11 -5.02 0.03
C GLU A 265 -21.99 -5.75 -1.33
N VAL A 266 -20.79 -6.06 -1.80
CA VAL A 266 -20.61 -6.99 -2.91
C VAL A 266 -21.11 -8.37 -2.47
N PRO A 267 -21.87 -9.11 -3.30
CA PRO A 267 -22.34 -10.46 -2.95
C PRO A 267 -21.23 -11.37 -2.43
N PRO A 268 -21.44 -12.07 -1.31
CA PRO A 268 -20.38 -12.85 -0.64
C PRO A 268 -19.69 -13.87 -1.55
N GLU A 269 -20.44 -14.51 -2.46
CA GLU A 269 -19.91 -15.49 -3.41
C GLU A 269 -18.93 -14.85 -4.42
N ARG A 270 -19.14 -13.57 -4.76
CA ARG A 270 -18.23 -12.83 -5.65
C ARG A 270 -17.01 -12.32 -4.90
N VAL A 271 -17.16 -11.90 -3.62
CA VAL A 271 -16.03 -11.60 -2.76
C VAL A 271 -15.14 -12.82 -2.58
N ALA A 272 -15.75 -14.00 -2.34
CA ALA A 272 -15.01 -15.26 -2.21
C ALA A 272 -14.25 -15.60 -3.50
N ALA A 273 -14.88 -15.45 -4.67
CA ALA A 273 -14.23 -15.67 -5.95
C ALA A 273 -13.07 -14.70 -6.21
N LEU A 274 -13.23 -13.42 -5.89
CA LEU A 274 -12.15 -12.42 -5.98
C LEU A 274 -10.99 -12.78 -5.05
N ARG A 275 -11.24 -13.12 -3.78
CA ARG A 275 -10.20 -13.54 -2.82
C ARG A 275 -9.46 -14.79 -3.28
N GLN A 276 -10.20 -15.77 -3.81
CA GLN A 276 -9.61 -17.00 -4.36
C GLN A 276 -8.72 -16.68 -5.56
N ALA A 277 -9.18 -15.82 -6.49
CA ALA A 277 -8.40 -15.40 -7.65
C ALA A 277 -7.08 -14.72 -7.24
N PHE A 278 -7.08 -13.85 -6.23
CA PHE A 278 -5.85 -13.27 -5.69
C PHE A 278 -4.94 -14.35 -5.08
N THR A 279 -5.50 -15.29 -4.32
CA THR A 279 -4.73 -16.38 -3.69
C THR A 279 -4.09 -17.27 -4.74
N ASP A 280 -4.81 -17.65 -5.80
CA ASP A 280 -4.32 -18.51 -6.87
C ASP A 280 -3.28 -17.80 -7.72
N MET A 281 -3.50 -16.52 -8.05
CA MET A 281 -2.55 -15.69 -8.78
C MET A 281 -1.21 -15.58 -8.04
N PHE A 282 -1.22 -15.41 -6.71
CA PHE A 282 0.04 -15.33 -5.92
C PHE A 282 0.79 -16.67 -5.83
N ARG A 283 0.20 -17.76 -6.30
CA ARG A 283 0.84 -19.10 -6.42
C ARG A 283 1.16 -19.48 -7.87
N ASP A 284 0.72 -18.67 -8.82
CA ASP A 284 0.96 -18.88 -10.24
C ASP A 284 2.45 -18.76 -10.55
N LYS A 285 3.01 -19.80 -11.20
CA LYS A 285 4.45 -19.86 -11.52
C LYS A 285 4.89 -18.77 -12.49
N ASP A 286 4.03 -18.41 -13.45
CA ASP A 286 4.32 -17.36 -14.43
C ASP A 286 4.31 -15.99 -13.74
N PHE A 287 3.32 -15.73 -12.86
CA PHE A 287 3.28 -14.53 -12.02
C PHE A 287 4.56 -14.39 -11.18
N LEU A 288 4.95 -15.46 -10.47
CA LEU A 288 6.13 -15.45 -9.60
C LEU A 288 7.42 -15.28 -10.41
N ALA A 289 7.55 -15.92 -11.57
CA ALA A 289 8.70 -15.77 -12.44
C ALA A 289 8.81 -14.34 -13.00
N ASP A 290 7.69 -13.74 -13.42
CA ASP A 290 7.66 -12.37 -13.91
C ASP A 290 7.91 -11.35 -12.79
N ALA A 291 7.38 -11.60 -11.59
CA ALA A 291 7.67 -10.79 -10.42
C ALA A 291 9.17 -10.78 -10.11
N ALA A 292 9.82 -11.96 -10.11
CA ALA A 292 11.24 -12.07 -9.87
C ALA A 292 12.08 -11.35 -10.93
N ARG A 293 11.67 -11.39 -12.22
CA ARG A 293 12.37 -10.66 -13.29
C ARG A 293 12.28 -9.12 -13.15
N GLN A 294 11.25 -8.63 -12.45
CA GLN A 294 11.01 -7.23 -12.20
C GLN A 294 11.45 -6.80 -10.79
N ASP A 295 12.18 -7.66 -10.05
CA ASP A 295 12.60 -7.42 -8.67
C ASP A 295 11.43 -7.13 -7.71
N TYR A 296 10.25 -7.69 -7.97
CA TYR A 296 9.12 -7.62 -7.04
C TYR A 296 9.23 -8.71 -5.99
N ASP A 297 9.20 -8.31 -4.73
CA ASP A 297 9.20 -9.20 -3.57
C ASP A 297 7.76 -9.64 -3.26
N VAL A 298 7.46 -10.92 -3.51
CA VAL A 298 6.12 -11.50 -3.33
C VAL A 298 6.07 -12.26 -2.01
N ASN A 299 5.40 -11.67 -1.01
CA ASN A 299 5.10 -12.29 0.28
C ASN A 299 3.65 -11.96 0.68
N PRO A 300 2.68 -12.63 0.05
CA PRO A 300 1.29 -12.20 0.06
C PRO A 300 0.63 -12.42 1.41
N ILE A 301 -0.37 -11.57 1.70
CA ILE A 301 -1.33 -11.74 2.78
C ILE A 301 -2.71 -11.90 2.16
N SER A 302 -3.48 -12.89 2.61
CA SER A 302 -4.83 -13.16 2.10
C SER A 302 -5.82 -12.05 2.50
N GLY A 303 -6.97 -11.97 1.82
CA GLY A 303 -8.02 -11.03 2.17
C GLY A 303 -8.62 -11.27 3.56
N ASP A 304 -8.68 -12.52 4.00
CA ASP A 304 -9.16 -12.88 5.34
C ASP A 304 -8.17 -12.47 6.43
N ASP A 305 -6.87 -12.74 6.21
CA ASP A 305 -5.83 -12.31 7.13
C ASP A 305 -5.75 -10.77 7.21
N MET A 306 -5.88 -10.08 6.07
CA MET A 306 -5.96 -8.61 6.06
C MET A 306 -7.15 -8.09 6.87
N THR A 307 -8.33 -8.69 6.71
CA THR A 307 -9.53 -8.31 7.46
C THR A 307 -9.29 -8.50 8.97
N THR A 308 -8.64 -9.60 9.36
CA THR A 308 -8.26 -9.89 10.74
C THR A 308 -7.27 -8.84 11.28
N LEU A 309 -6.20 -8.57 10.54
CA LEU A 309 -5.17 -7.59 10.94
C LEU A 309 -5.75 -6.17 11.11
N ILE A 310 -6.67 -5.76 10.24
CA ILE A 310 -7.33 -4.45 10.34
C ILE A 310 -8.27 -4.43 11.55
N GLY A 311 -8.98 -5.52 11.83
CA GLY A 311 -9.77 -5.68 13.05
C GLY A 311 -8.93 -5.61 14.32
N GLU A 312 -7.72 -6.17 14.32
CA GLU A 312 -6.77 -6.04 15.43
C GLU A 312 -6.24 -4.60 15.57
N LEU A 313 -5.94 -3.94 14.45
CA LEU A 313 -5.52 -2.54 14.46
C LEU A 313 -6.60 -1.62 15.07
N ALA A 314 -7.88 -1.91 14.81
CA ALA A 314 -9.01 -1.18 15.38
C ALA A 314 -9.13 -1.32 16.91
N LYS A 315 -8.47 -2.32 17.54
CA LYS A 315 -8.40 -2.46 18.99
C LYS A 315 -7.34 -1.58 19.67
N THR A 316 -6.57 -0.83 18.89
CA THR A 316 -5.61 0.14 19.45
C THR A 316 -6.33 1.12 20.37
N PRO A 317 -5.80 1.40 21.59
CA PRO A 317 -6.45 2.32 22.50
C PRO A 317 -6.79 3.67 21.85
N LYS A 318 -8.04 4.10 22.01
CA LYS A 318 -8.52 5.33 21.38
C LYS A 318 -7.62 6.57 21.66
N PRO A 319 -7.08 6.79 22.87
CA PRO A 319 -6.17 7.91 23.11
C PRO A 319 -4.93 7.90 22.18
N ILE A 320 -4.37 6.72 21.89
CA ILE A 320 -3.23 6.57 20.97
C ILE A 320 -3.65 6.90 19.53
N ILE A 321 -4.82 6.41 19.10
CA ILE A 321 -5.36 6.72 17.77
C ILE A 321 -5.59 8.23 17.63
N ASP A 322 -6.21 8.86 18.65
CA ASP A 322 -6.51 10.30 18.66
C ASP A 322 -5.22 11.14 18.68
N GLU A 323 -4.19 10.72 19.42
CA GLU A 323 -2.88 11.35 19.42
C GLU A 323 -2.26 11.31 18.03
N VAL A 324 -2.16 10.13 17.42
CA VAL A 324 -1.58 9.99 16.07
C VAL A 324 -2.39 10.81 15.05
N ALA A 325 -3.71 10.81 15.14
CA ALA A 325 -4.59 11.61 14.28
C ALA A 325 -4.30 13.11 14.40
N ALA A 326 -4.12 13.60 15.64
CA ALA A 326 -3.80 15.01 15.89
C ALA A 326 -2.41 15.39 15.35
N LEU A 327 -1.42 14.48 15.46
CA LEU A 327 -0.06 14.73 14.98
C LEU A 327 0.05 14.86 13.46
N ILE A 328 -0.74 14.09 12.70
CA ILE A 328 -0.71 14.08 11.23
C ILE A 328 -1.77 14.97 10.59
N ALA A 329 -2.62 15.60 11.38
CA ALA A 329 -3.63 16.53 10.88
C ALA A 329 -2.95 17.73 10.17
N PRO A 330 -3.51 18.19 9.02
CA PRO A 330 -3.00 19.40 8.39
C PRO A 330 -3.14 20.58 9.37
N PRO A 331 -2.20 21.54 9.31
CA PRO A 331 -2.33 22.74 10.12
C PRO A 331 -3.66 23.45 9.80
N SER A 332 -4.38 23.92 10.83
CA SER A 332 -5.62 24.65 10.63
C SER A 332 -5.38 25.81 9.67
N PRO A 333 -6.26 26.06 8.69
CA PRO A 333 -6.15 27.23 7.84
C PRO A 333 -6.15 28.48 8.72
N ARG A 334 -5.13 29.33 8.55
CA ARG A 334 -5.04 30.64 9.21
C ARG A 334 -6.00 31.63 8.57
#